data_4dc0bb70bd230c86061ce64c0983521b
#
_entry.id   4dc0bb70bd230c86061ce64c0983521b
#
_cell.length_a   1.000
_cell.length_b   1.000
_cell.length_c   1.000
_cell.angle_alpha   90.00
_cell.angle_beta   90.00
_cell.angle_gamma   90.00
#
_symmetry.space_group_name_H-M   'P 1'
#
loop_
_entity.id
_entity.type
_entity.pdbx_description
1 polymer ?
#
loop_
_entity_poly.entity_id
_entity_poly.type
_entity_poly.pdbx_seq_one_letter_code
_entity_poly.pdbx_strand_id
1 'polypeptide(L)'
;MDKFLQEKLMPIAIKLGNNKGLVAIRDGITLAVPLLLIGSLFMVIASFPVPGWEAYLTKIGVSAYLWKGVDSSFGLIGLVASFGIAYYMSRQYKVDGIPSGIFSLSAFITVTPFLATKTGNGVPTAFLASQGLFVAIILGLVNGYIYQWFINHNVQIKMPDGVPPAVSKSFSAIIPGAVIITGWLLVYALLASLKLPNLHAVAQTVLGKPLGLLGNNLFGLMILVALNSSFWFVGLHGGNVVNAVMKPLWLSNLDANKVAYQAGEKLPHIFTSVFMDNFVFIGGGGATIGLVLAIGYLAKKRKSSKQIKTLAPITVVPGLFNINEPTMFGVPIVLNILLLFPFILAPIANLIVAWSSMASGLVPLTYTDPGWTTPPIISGLLATGSFKASILQAVLIVIDILIYIPFVIAIEKRFKAEENQ
;
A
#
# COMPACT_ATOMS: atom_id res chain seq x y z
N MET A 1 -11.59 -30.03 -9.17
CA MET A 1 -10.93 -28.73 -9.00
C MET A 1 -11.85 -27.74 -8.32
N ASP A 2 -13.12 -27.64 -8.71
CA ASP A 2 -14.10 -26.72 -8.09
C ASP A 2 -14.36 -27.00 -6.62
N LYS A 3 -14.43 -28.30 -6.19
CA LYS A 3 -14.56 -28.65 -4.78
C LYS A 3 -13.37 -28.17 -3.92
N PHE A 4 -12.14 -28.30 -4.40
CA PHE A 4 -10.95 -27.85 -3.67
C PHE A 4 -10.94 -26.33 -3.52
N LEU A 5 -11.31 -25.61 -4.59
CA LEU A 5 -11.41 -24.16 -4.57
C LEU A 5 -12.50 -23.68 -3.59
N GLN A 6 -13.70 -24.25 -3.69
CA GLN A 6 -14.84 -23.83 -2.86
C GLN A 6 -14.73 -24.30 -1.41
N GLU A 7 -14.27 -25.54 -1.17
CA GLU A 7 -14.26 -26.11 0.17
C GLU A 7 -12.98 -25.81 0.97
N LYS A 8 -11.83 -25.54 0.32
CA LYS A 8 -10.56 -25.30 1.03
C LYS A 8 -9.98 -23.91 0.84
N LEU A 9 -9.89 -23.40 -0.40
CA LEU A 9 -9.25 -22.10 -0.65
C LEU A 9 -10.16 -20.92 -0.29
N MET A 10 -11.42 -20.96 -0.71
CA MET A 10 -12.37 -19.87 -0.46
C MET A 10 -12.60 -19.58 1.03
N PRO A 11 -12.78 -20.57 1.94
CA PRO A 11 -12.92 -20.31 3.36
C PRO A 11 -11.67 -19.66 3.99
N ILE A 12 -10.47 -20.10 3.59
CA ILE A 12 -9.22 -19.52 4.08
C ILE A 12 -9.09 -18.06 3.60
N ALA A 13 -9.37 -17.84 2.33
CA ALA A 13 -9.32 -16.50 1.74
C ALA A 13 -10.32 -15.55 2.41
N ILE A 14 -11.57 -15.98 2.62
CA ILE A 14 -12.61 -15.20 3.33
C ILE A 14 -12.17 -14.92 4.78
N LYS A 15 -11.62 -15.91 5.48
CA LYS A 15 -11.12 -15.74 6.85
C LYS A 15 -9.99 -14.72 6.93
N LEU A 16 -9.06 -14.72 5.98
CA LEU A 16 -7.98 -13.73 5.90
C LEU A 16 -8.51 -12.34 5.52
N GLY A 17 -9.36 -12.25 4.50
CA GLY A 17 -9.94 -10.99 4.03
C GLY A 17 -10.82 -10.28 5.06
N ASN A 18 -11.47 -11.05 5.94
CA ASN A 18 -12.33 -10.54 7.03
C ASN A 18 -11.61 -10.48 8.38
N ASN A 19 -10.30 -10.75 8.43
CA ASN A 19 -9.54 -10.64 9.67
C ASN A 19 -9.51 -9.19 10.15
N LYS A 20 -10.06 -8.93 11.34
CA LYS A 20 -10.21 -7.59 11.90
C LYS A 20 -8.89 -6.83 11.99
N GLY A 21 -7.80 -7.51 12.35
CA GLY A 21 -6.47 -6.92 12.44
C GLY A 21 -5.93 -6.52 11.06
N LEU A 22 -6.02 -7.41 10.07
CA LEU A 22 -5.57 -7.11 8.70
C LEU A 22 -6.38 -5.99 8.07
N VAL A 23 -7.69 -5.97 8.28
CA VAL A 23 -8.57 -4.89 7.82
C VAL A 23 -8.19 -3.56 8.49
N ALA A 24 -7.94 -3.58 9.81
CA ALA A 24 -7.54 -2.38 10.54
C ALA A 24 -6.18 -1.83 10.08
N ILE A 25 -5.19 -2.71 9.83
CA ILE A 25 -3.89 -2.32 9.28
C ILE A 25 -4.05 -1.67 7.91
N ARG A 26 -4.76 -2.36 6.99
CA ARG A 26 -5.02 -1.84 5.64
C ARG A 26 -5.67 -0.46 5.67
N ASP A 27 -6.80 -0.35 6.35
CA ASP A 27 -7.61 0.88 6.37
C ASP A 27 -6.89 2.01 7.13
N GLY A 28 -6.16 1.66 8.21
CA GLY A 28 -5.38 2.59 9.00
C GLY A 28 -4.20 3.21 8.23
N ILE A 29 -3.47 2.41 7.46
CA ILE A 29 -2.38 2.91 6.60
C ILE A 29 -2.96 3.71 5.43
N THR A 30 -4.13 3.32 4.91
CA THR A 30 -4.80 4.03 3.81
C THR A 30 -5.16 5.48 4.17
N LEU A 31 -5.35 5.81 5.46
CA LEU A 31 -5.55 7.20 5.89
C LEU A 31 -4.36 8.11 5.54
N ALA A 32 -3.16 7.57 5.38
CA ALA A 32 -1.98 8.36 4.99
C ALA A 32 -1.89 8.60 3.47
N VAL A 33 -2.70 7.92 2.64
CA VAL A 33 -2.63 8.04 1.16
C VAL A 33 -2.77 9.47 0.66
N PRO A 34 -3.71 10.31 1.15
CA PRO A 34 -3.78 11.70 0.71
C PRO A 34 -2.50 12.50 0.99
N LEU A 35 -1.85 12.26 2.14
CA LEU A 35 -0.56 12.90 2.47
C LEU A 35 0.55 12.42 1.53
N LEU A 36 0.58 11.12 1.23
CA LEU A 36 1.54 10.56 0.27
C LEU A 36 1.39 11.19 -1.11
N LEU A 37 0.16 11.33 -1.62
CA LEU A 37 -0.10 11.93 -2.92
C LEU A 37 0.30 13.41 -2.98
N ILE A 38 -0.02 14.18 -1.93
CA ILE A 38 0.35 15.61 -1.85
C ILE A 38 1.88 15.75 -1.75
N GLY A 39 2.53 14.95 -0.90
CA GLY A 39 3.98 14.94 -0.77
C GLY A 39 4.69 14.54 -2.05
N SER A 40 4.13 13.56 -2.78
CA SER A 40 4.63 13.13 -4.09
C SER A 40 4.53 14.24 -5.14
N LEU A 41 3.45 15.03 -5.12
CA LEU A 41 3.34 16.18 -6.01
C LEU A 41 4.48 17.19 -5.77
N PHE A 42 4.75 17.53 -4.51
CA PHE A 42 5.89 18.40 -4.18
C PHE A 42 7.22 17.78 -4.61
N MET A 43 7.40 16.47 -4.41
CA MET A 43 8.61 15.76 -4.79
C MET A 43 8.80 15.72 -6.31
N VAL A 44 7.74 15.44 -7.07
CA VAL A 44 7.75 15.47 -8.54
C VAL A 44 8.14 16.87 -9.06
N ILE A 45 7.61 17.93 -8.45
CA ILE A 45 7.98 19.31 -8.82
C ILE A 45 9.44 19.58 -8.45
N ALA A 46 9.91 19.16 -7.27
CA ALA A 46 11.28 19.39 -6.80
C ALA A 46 12.32 18.68 -7.67
N SER A 47 12.04 17.42 -8.08
CA SER A 47 12.94 16.56 -8.85
C SER A 47 12.48 16.33 -10.29
N PHE A 48 11.80 17.29 -10.90
CA PHE A 48 11.30 17.11 -12.26
C PHE A 48 12.46 16.90 -13.26
N PRO A 49 12.38 15.86 -14.13
CA PRO A 49 13.52 15.39 -14.91
C PRO A 49 13.83 16.27 -16.14
N VAL A 50 14.07 17.54 -15.89
CA VAL A 50 14.54 18.50 -16.90
C VAL A 50 15.95 18.96 -16.51
N PRO A 51 16.93 18.89 -17.43
CA PRO A 51 18.29 19.32 -17.15
C PRO A 51 18.34 20.75 -16.59
N GLY A 52 19.01 20.93 -15.45
CA GLY A 52 19.15 22.23 -14.78
C GLY A 52 17.96 22.64 -13.90
N TRP A 53 16.86 21.86 -13.85
CA TRP A 53 15.67 22.22 -13.08
C TRP A 53 15.93 22.35 -11.58
N GLU A 54 16.58 21.37 -10.96
CA GLU A 54 16.91 21.40 -9.53
C GLU A 54 17.83 22.57 -9.18
N ALA A 55 18.83 22.83 -10.04
CA ALA A 55 19.73 23.98 -9.87
C ALA A 55 18.97 25.31 -9.98
N TYR A 56 18.01 25.40 -10.89
CA TYR A 56 17.15 26.59 -11.05
C TYR A 56 16.29 26.81 -9.80
N LEU A 57 15.59 25.75 -9.30
CA LEU A 57 14.78 25.84 -8.08
C LEU A 57 15.60 26.23 -6.85
N THR A 58 16.82 25.72 -6.75
CA THR A 58 17.76 26.07 -5.67
C THR A 58 18.17 27.53 -5.77
N LYS A 59 18.50 28.02 -6.98
CA LYS A 59 18.89 29.40 -7.23
C LYS A 59 17.80 30.40 -6.85
N ILE A 60 16.53 30.09 -7.11
CA ILE A 60 15.39 30.97 -6.74
C ILE A 60 14.87 30.70 -5.32
N GLY A 61 15.51 29.83 -4.54
CA GLY A 61 15.17 29.54 -3.13
C GLY A 61 13.90 28.71 -2.91
N VAL A 62 13.29 28.17 -3.97
CA VAL A 62 12.03 27.42 -3.88
C VAL A 62 12.25 25.95 -3.46
N SER A 63 13.41 25.35 -3.77
CA SER A 63 13.73 23.95 -3.50
C SER A 63 13.49 23.57 -2.03
N ALA A 64 13.97 24.37 -1.08
CA ALA A 64 13.81 24.10 0.36
C ALA A 64 12.34 24.04 0.81
N TYR A 65 11.46 24.86 0.22
CA TYR A 65 10.04 24.85 0.55
C TYR A 65 9.34 23.60 0.00
N LEU A 66 9.70 23.17 -1.22
CA LEU A 66 9.16 21.94 -1.79
C LEU A 66 9.55 20.71 -0.95
N TRP A 67 10.82 20.60 -0.58
CA TRP A 67 11.30 19.52 0.30
C TRP A 67 10.67 19.58 1.69
N LYS A 68 10.43 20.77 2.23
CA LYS A 68 9.66 20.92 3.48
C LYS A 68 8.25 20.38 3.33
N GLY A 69 7.58 20.59 2.18
CA GLY A 69 6.28 20.01 1.86
C GLY A 69 6.33 18.48 1.79
N VAL A 70 7.37 17.91 1.17
CA VAL A 70 7.63 16.46 1.14
C VAL A 70 7.76 15.91 2.56
N ASP A 71 8.62 16.50 3.38
CA ASP A 71 8.91 16.02 4.74
C ASP A 71 7.69 16.15 5.67
N SER A 72 6.89 17.19 5.53
CA SER A 72 5.66 17.37 6.33
C SER A 72 4.53 16.43 5.91
N SER A 73 4.65 15.76 4.78
CA SER A 73 3.69 14.78 4.26
C SER A 73 4.17 13.35 4.53
N PHE A 74 5.25 12.91 3.89
CA PHE A 74 5.84 11.58 4.08
C PHE A 74 6.34 11.36 5.51
N GLY A 75 6.84 12.41 6.15
CA GLY A 75 7.38 12.37 7.51
C GLY A 75 6.35 12.07 8.60
N LEU A 76 5.07 11.97 8.27
CA LEU A 76 3.99 11.69 9.24
C LEU A 76 3.31 10.33 9.05
N ILE A 77 3.75 9.52 8.09
CA ILE A 77 3.05 8.26 7.72
C ILE A 77 2.90 7.31 8.91
N GLY A 78 3.97 7.10 9.69
CA GLY A 78 3.95 6.21 10.84
C GLY A 78 3.01 6.71 11.93
N LEU A 79 3.03 8.02 12.19
CA LEU A 79 2.17 8.63 13.17
C LEU A 79 0.69 8.53 12.78
N VAL A 80 0.35 8.85 11.53
CA VAL A 80 -1.02 8.73 10.99
C VAL A 80 -1.47 7.27 10.99
N ALA A 81 -0.60 6.33 10.63
CA ALA A 81 -0.90 4.90 10.66
C ALA A 81 -1.20 4.42 12.08
N SER A 82 -0.45 4.88 13.10
CA SER A 82 -0.71 4.53 14.51
C SER A 82 -2.12 4.94 14.94
N PHE A 83 -2.53 6.17 14.62
CA PHE A 83 -3.92 6.63 14.83
C PHE A 83 -4.91 5.77 14.06
N GLY A 84 -4.69 5.63 12.74
CA GLY A 84 -5.63 4.99 11.83
C GLY A 84 -5.88 3.53 12.15
N ILE A 85 -4.84 2.77 12.47
CA ILE A 85 -4.97 1.34 12.80
C ILE A 85 -5.76 1.17 14.10
N ALA A 86 -5.48 1.96 15.14
CA ALA A 86 -6.22 1.91 16.40
C ALA A 86 -7.69 2.32 16.20
N TYR A 87 -7.93 3.37 15.43
CA TYR A 87 -9.26 3.82 15.05
C TYR A 87 -10.06 2.71 14.38
N TYR A 88 -9.53 2.13 13.29
CA TYR A 88 -10.24 1.09 12.55
C TYR A 88 -10.34 -0.21 13.34
N MET A 89 -9.35 -0.57 14.17
CA MET A 89 -9.42 -1.74 15.05
C MET A 89 -10.60 -1.63 16.03
N SER A 90 -10.78 -0.48 16.68
CA SER A 90 -11.93 -0.22 17.56
C SER A 90 -13.25 -0.28 16.78
N ARG A 91 -13.29 0.28 15.55
CA ARG A 91 -14.47 0.25 14.67
C ARG A 91 -14.89 -1.16 14.28
N GLN A 92 -13.95 -2.12 14.14
CA GLN A 92 -14.26 -3.53 13.89
C GLN A 92 -15.09 -4.17 15.04
N TYR A 93 -15.09 -3.56 16.21
CA TYR A 93 -15.87 -3.98 17.38
C TYR A 93 -17.04 -3.01 17.70
N LYS A 94 -17.40 -2.16 16.72
CA LYS A 94 -18.52 -1.20 16.82
C LYS A 94 -18.34 -0.15 17.93
N VAL A 95 -17.12 0.18 18.29
CA VAL A 95 -16.75 1.22 19.27
C VAL A 95 -16.25 2.46 18.53
N ASP A 96 -16.46 3.65 19.12
CA ASP A 96 -15.92 4.91 18.60
C ASP A 96 -14.40 4.85 18.61
N GLY A 97 -13.79 4.94 17.44
CA GLY A 97 -12.35 4.78 17.28
C GLY A 97 -11.52 6.03 17.53
N ILE A 98 -12.15 7.23 17.60
CA ILE A 98 -11.41 8.49 17.76
C ILE A 98 -10.56 8.52 19.03
N PRO A 99 -11.09 8.22 20.24
CA PRO A 99 -10.27 8.21 21.44
C PRO A 99 -9.14 7.18 21.38
N SER A 100 -9.42 5.99 20.83
CA SER A 100 -8.42 4.94 20.64
C SER A 100 -7.25 5.42 19.76
N GLY A 101 -7.55 6.10 18.64
CA GLY A 101 -6.56 6.71 17.76
C GLY A 101 -5.70 7.75 18.48
N ILE A 102 -6.33 8.63 19.28
CA ILE A 102 -5.63 9.66 20.07
C ILE A 102 -4.68 9.02 21.08
N PHE A 103 -5.14 7.98 21.82
CA PHE A 103 -4.27 7.27 22.75
C PHE A 103 -3.14 6.53 22.07
N SER A 104 -3.37 6.02 20.86
CA SER A 104 -2.32 5.39 20.06
C SER A 104 -1.27 6.40 19.61
N LEU A 105 -1.64 7.63 19.25
CA LEU A 105 -0.68 8.71 18.99
C LEU A 105 0.18 9.02 20.24
N SER A 106 -0.46 9.16 21.40
CA SER A 106 0.24 9.40 22.66
C SER A 106 1.20 8.26 23.00
N ALA A 107 0.75 7.02 22.88
CA ALA A 107 1.56 5.82 23.09
C ALA A 107 2.75 5.76 22.11
N PHE A 108 2.52 6.14 20.83
CA PHE A 108 3.58 6.17 19.82
C PHE A 108 4.71 7.13 20.21
N ILE A 109 4.36 8.34 20.66
CA ILE A 109 5.35 9.31 21.15
C ILE A 109 6.02 8.81 22.43
N THR A 110 5.26 8.15 23.34
CA THR A 110 5.80 7.59 24.58
C THR A 110 6.91 6.57 24.35
N VAL A 111 6.76 5.69 23.36
CA VAL A 111 7.78 4.65 23.07
C VAL A 111 8.87 5.11 22.12
N THR A 112 8.74 6.30 21.52
CA THR A 112 9.74 6.85 20.61
C THR A 112 10.85 7.55 21.40
N PRO A 113 12.13 7.23 21.16
CA PRO A 113 13.24 7.88 21.86
C PRO A 113 13.34 9.36 21.44
N PHE A 114 13.53 10.23 22.41
CA PHE A 114 13.79 11.65 22.15
C PHE A 114 15.26 11.91 21.91
N LEU A 115 15.54 12.90 21.07
CA LEU A 115 16.88 13.43 20.86
C LEU A 115 17.03 14.73 21.65
N ALA A 116 18.12 14.83 22.40
CA ALA A 116 18.49 16.08 23.06
C ALA A 116 18.90 17.11 22.00
N THR A 117 18.29 18.28 22.01
CA THR A 117 18.63 19.41 21.16
C THR A 117 19.05 20.60 22.01
N LYS A 118 19.63 21.65 21.40
CA LYS A 118 20.02 22.88 22.10
C LYS A 118 18.85 23.61 22.78
N THR A 119 17.63 23.39 22.30
CA THR A 119 16.41 24.08 22.74
C THR A 119 15.42 23.19 23.46
N GLY A 120 15.78 21.92 23.75
CA GLY A 120 14.91 20.96 24.43
C GLY A 120 15.01 19.57 23.79
N ASN A 121 13.98 18.74 23.95
CA ASN A 121 13.90 17.41 23.37
C ASN A 121 13.16 17.45 22.04
N GLY A 122 13.70 16.80 21.00
CA GLY A 122 13.08 16.61 19.70
C GLY A 122 12.68 15.15 19.45
N VAL A 123 11.65 14.92 18.66
CA VAL A 123 11.28 13.61 18.16
C VAL A 123 11.96 13.39 16.81
N PRO A 124 12.73 12.31 16.60
CA PRO A 124 13.31 12.02 15.30
C PRO A 124 12.22 11.84 14.24
N THR A 125 12.23 12.67 13.21
CA THR A 125 11.22 12.63 12.13
C THR A 125 11.20 11.29 11.40
N ALA A 126 12.34 10.59 11.30
CA ALA A 126 12.43 9.28 10.70
C ALA A 126 11.51 8.25 11.38
N PHE A 127 11.34 8.31 12.70
CA PHE A 127 10.41 7.42 13.41
C PHE A 127 8.94 7.83 13.24
N LEU A 128 8.65 9.09 12.97
CA LEU A 128 7.29 9.53 12.62
C LEU A 128 6.90 9.11 11.20
N ALA A 129 7.88 8.90 10.34
CA ALA A 129 7.77 8.45 8.96
C ALA A 129 7.64 6.91 8.86
N SER A 130 8.10 6.37 7.75
CA SER A 130 7.99 4.94 7.42
C SER A 130 8.72 4.00 8.38
N GLN A 131 9.83 4.45 9.00
CA GLN A 131 10.55 3.65 10.01
C GLN A 131 9.68 3.36 11.26
N GLY A 132 8.68 4.17 11.52
CA GLY A 132 7.71 3.95 12.59
C GLY A 132 6.54 3.04 12.25
N LEU A 133 6.38 2.61 10.99
CA LEU A 133 5.21 1.84 10.56
C LEU A 133 5.04 0.52 11.30
N PHE A 134 6.11 -0.20 11.61
CA PHE A 134 6.01 -1.46 12.35
C PHE A 134 5.55 -1.24 13.80
N VAL A 135 6.04 -0.19 14.44
CA VAL A 135 5.56 0.22 15.77
C VAL A 135 4.10 0.68 15.69
N ALA A 136 3.74 1.45 14.67
CA ALA A 136 2.36 1.88 14.45
C ALA A 136 1.39 0.70 14.32
N ILE A 137 1.79 -0.39 13.66
CA ILE A 137 0.99 -1.62 13.56
C ILE A 137 0.79 -2.25 14.94
N ILE A 138 1.87 -2.44 15.70
CA ILE A 138 1.79 -3.03 17.03
C ILE A 138 0.89 -2.18 17.94
N LEU A 139 1.18 -0.89 18.03
CA LEU A 139 0.44 0.04 18.87
C LEU A 139 -1.03 0.14 18.45
N GLY A 140 -1.26 0.31 17.14
CA GLY A 140 -2.61 0.46 16.60
C GLY A 140 -3.50 -0.73 16.90
N LEU A 141 -3.02 -1.95 16.67
CA LEU A 141 -3.75 -3.18 16.93
C LEU A 141 -3.99 -3.37 18.44
N VAL A 142 -2.95 -3.25 19.25
CA VAL A 142 -3.03 -3.47 20.70
C VAL A 142 -3.91 -2.42 21.35
N ASN A 143 -3.71 -1.13 21.05
CA ASN A 143 -4.46 -0.03 21.65
C ASN A 143 -5.93 -0.06 21.23
N GLY A 144 -6.21 -0.33 19.95
CA GLY A 144 -7.57 -0.48 19.45
C GLY A 144 -8.30 -1.65 20.12
N TYR A 145 -7.60 -2.77 20.34
CA TYR A 145 -8.16 -3.93 21.03
C TYR A 145 -8.38 -3.67 22.52
N ILE A 146 -7.43 -3.08 23.23
CA ILE A 146 -7.57 -2.72 24.65
C ILE A 146 -8.72 -1.74 24.81
N TYR A 147 -8.74 -0.66 24.04
CA TYR A 147 -9.77 0.37 24.14
C TYR A 147 -11.17 -0.21 23.95
N GLN A 148 -11.42 -0.99 22.88
CA GLN A 148 -12.71 -1.60 22.63
C GLN A 148 -13.12 -2.57 23.76
N TRP A 149 -12.14 -3.28 24.35
CA TRP A 149 -12.42 -4.21 25.45
C TRP A 149 -13.01 -3.47 26.64
N PHE A 150 -12.37 -2.36 27.07
CA PHE A 150 -12.87 -1.54 28.19
C PHE A 150 -14.27 -1.00 27.92
N ILE A 151 -14.52 -0.45 26.74
CA ILE A 151 -15.82 0.13 26.37
C ILE A 151 -16.90 -0.96 26.33
N ASN A 152 -16.65 -2.08 25.67
CA ASN A 152 -17.63 -3.16 25.53
C ASN A 152 -17.93 -3.90 26.83
N HIS A 153 -17.00 -3.88 27.81
CA HIS A 153 -17.23 -4.43 29.14
C HIS A 153 -17.71 -3.39 30.16
N ASN A 154 -18.04 -2.18 29.71
CA ASN A 154 -18.49 -1.07 30.57
C ASN A 154 -17.51 -0.67 31.69
N VAL A 155 -16.19 -0.92 31.52
CA VAL A 155 -15.13 -0.47 32.42
C VAL A 155 -14.74 0.96 32.05
N GLN A 156 -15.60 1.90 32.40
CA GLN A 156 -15.49 3.30 31.99
C GLN A 156 -16.20 4.22 33.01
N ILE A 157 -15.85 5.49 33.04
CA ILE A 157 -16.56 6.49 33.80
C ILE A 157 -17.88 6.79 33.08
N LYS A 158 -19.00 6.51 33.76
CA LYS A 158 -20.33 6.83 33.23
C LYS A 158 -20.78 8.19 33.73
N MET A 159 -21.23 9.03 32.83
CA MET A 159 -21.82 10.33 33.19
C MET A 159 -23.34 10.21 33.38
N PRO A 160 -23.92 11.05 34.27
CA PRO A 160 -25.37 11.13 34.42
C PRO A 160 -26.10 11.50 33.13
N ASP A 161 -27.39 11.19 33.08
CA ASP A 161 -28.27 11.60 31.99
C ASP A 161 -28.31 13.14 31.89
N GLY A 162 -28.38 13.66 30.66
CA GLY A 162 -28.38 15.10 30.40
C GLY A 162 -26.99 15.70 30.07
N VAL A 163 -25.88 14.98 30.31
CA VAL A 163 -24.55 15.43 29.88
C VAL A 163 -24.41 15.34 28.37
N PRO A 164 -23.88 16.38 27.69
CA PRO A 164 -23.64 16.33 26.25
C PRO A 164 -22.85 15.09 25.80
N PRO A 165 -23.22 14.42 24.70
CA PRO A 165 -22.60 13.17 24.26
C PRO A 165 -21.07 13.26 24.07
N ALA A 166 -20.55 14.39 23.60
CA ALA A 166 -19.12 14.61 23.42
C ALA A 166 -18.36 14.57 24.76
N VAL A 167 -18.93 15.19 25.81
CA VAL A 167 -18.35 15.20 27.19
C VAL A 167 -18.41 13.80 27.76
N SER A 168 -19.56 13.12 27.68
CA SER A 168 -19.72 11.74 28.17
C SER A 168 -18.72 10.79 27.54
N LYS A 169 -18.50 10.87 26.22
CA LYS A 169 -17.49 10.08 25.49
C LYS A 169 -16.06 10.36 25.98
N SER A 170 -15.73 11.62 26.25
CA SER A 170 -14.41 11.99 26.74
C SER A 170 -14.12 11.38 28.11
N PHE A 171 -15.10 11.44 29.04
CA PHE A 171 -14.95 10.82 30.36
C PHE A 171 -14.90 9.30 30.33
N SER A 172 -15.68 8.67 29.46
CA SER A 172 -15.66 7.22 29.27
C SER A 172 -14.30 6.72 28.77
N ALA A 173 -13.54 7.55 28.08
CA ALA A 173 -12.24 7.21 27.52
C ALA A 173 -11.07 7.33 28.52
N ILE A 174 -11.27 7.95 29.68
CA ILE A 174 -10.17 8.24 30.65
C ILE A 174 -9.52 6.95 31.17
N ILE A 175 -10.31 5.97 31.63
CA ILE A 175 -9.78 4.72 32.19
C ILE A 175 -9.00 3.93 31.15
N PRO A 176 -9.58 3.59 29.96
CA PRO A 176 -8.83 2.88 28.94
C PRO A 176 -7.59 3.65 28.45
N GLY A 177 -7.67 4.98 28.32
CA GLY A 177 -6.56 5.83 27.96
C GLY A 177 -5.42 5.78 28.98
N ALA A 178 -5.74 5.88 30.27
CA ALA A 178 -4.75 5.77 31.33
C ALA A 178 -4.03 4.40 31.29
N VAL A 179 -4.77 3.31 31.11
CA VAL A 179 -4.19 1.96 31.01
C VAL A 179 -3.28 1.83 29.80
N ILE A 180 -3.70 2.32 28.62
CA ILE A 180 -2.91 2.26 27.41
C ILE A 180 -1.60 3.04 27.57
N ILE A 181 -1.69 4.31 27.97
CA ILE A 181 -0.50 5.18 28.06
C ILE A 181 0.46 4.67 29.15
N THR A 182 -0.05 4.30 30.31
CA THR A 182 0.78 3.75 31.40
C THR A 182 1.40 2.42 30.99
N GLY A 183 0.66 1.53 30.33
CA GLY A 183 1.18 0.27 29.85
C GLY A 183 2.37 0.46 28.90
N TRP A 184 2.28 1.38 27.94
CA TRP A 184 3.39 1.65 27.02
C TRP A 184 4.54 2.41 27.70
N LEU A 185 4.27 3.25 28.68
CA LEU A 185 5.32 3.86 29.51
C LEU A 185 6.11 2.80 30.29
N LEU A 186 5.42 1.79 30.83
CA LEU A 186 6.08 0.67 31.49
C LEU A 186 6.91 -0.18 30.53
N VAL A 187 6.42 -0.43 29.30
CA VAL A 187 7.19 -1.10 28.26
C VAL A 187 8.46 -0.30 27.90
N TYR A 188 8.32 1.01 27.71
CA TYR A 188 9.46 1.90 27.45
C TYR A 188 10.49 1.84 28.59
N ALA A 189 10.05 1.97 29.83
CA ALA A 189 10.91 1.89 31.01
C ALA A 189 11.59 0.53 31.17
N LEU A 190 10.89 -0.56 30.87
CA LEU A 190 11.43 -1.92 30.89
C LEU A 190 12.54 -2.10 29.85
N LEU A 191 12.31 -1.68 28.60
CA LEU A 191 13.32 -1.75 27.55
C LEU A 191 14.57 -0.94 27.95
N ALA A 192 14.38 0.27 28.48
CA ALA A 192 15.47 1.12 28.94
C ALA A 192 16.25 0.51 30.11
N SER A 193 15.57 -0.05 31.12
CA SER A 193 16.18 -0.65 32.30
C SER A 193 16.99 -1.91 31.96
N LEU A 194 16.50 -2.69 31.00
CA LEU A 194 17.19 -3.89 30.50
C LEU A 194 18.28 -3.57 29.46
N LYS A 195 18.50 -2.28 29.15
CA LYS A 195 19.42 -1.84 28.09
C LYS A 195 19.15 -2.48 26.71
N LEU A 196 17.90 -2.82 26.46
CA LEU A 196 17.44 -3.34 25.18
C LEU A 196 17.26 -2.20 24.17
N PRO A 197 17.31 -2.52 22.86
CA PRO A 197 16.98 -1.54 21.85
C PRO A 197 15.57 -0.95 22.04
N ASN A 198 15.34 0.27 21.55
CA ASN A 198 14.02 0.90 21.58
C ASN A 198 12.99 0.07 20.81
N LEU A 199 11.70 0.33 21.05
CA LEU A 199 10.61 -0.45 20.47
C LEU A 199 10.62 -0.43 18.92
N HIS A 200 11.10 0.65 18.28
CA HIS A 200 11.24 0.71 16.83
C HIS A 200 12.24 -0.32 16.31
N ALA A 201 13.40 -0.45 16.95
CA ALA A 201 14.41 -1.44 16.58
C ALA A 201 13.93 -2.88 16.86
N VAL A 202 13.20 -3.08 17.97
CA VAL A 202 12.57 -4.38 18.27
C VAL A 202 11.54 -4.74 17.20
N ALA A 203 10.62 -3.83 16.88
CA ALA A 203 9.60 -4.04 15.86
C ALA A 203 10.20 -4.32 14.47
N GLN A 204 11.24 -3.56 14.09
CA GLN A 204 11.98 -3.80 12.85
C GLN A 204 12.63 -5.20 12.83
N THR A 205 13.13 -5.66 13.97
CA THR A 205 13.75 -6.99 14.04
C THR A 205 12.73 -8.11 14.01
N VAL A 206 11.61 -7.96 14.72
CA VAL A 206 10.58 -9.00 14.86
C VAL A 206 9.64 -9.07 13.65
N LEU A 207 9.27 -7.93 13.07
CA LEU A 207 8.35 -7.86 11.93
C LEU A 207 9.09 -7.55 10.62
N GLY A 208 9.94 -6.53 10.60
CA GLY A 208 10.59 -6.05 9.39
C GLY A 208 11.56 -7.08 8.78
N LYS A 209 12.40 -7.74 9.59
CA LYS A 209 13.35 -8.73 9.06
C LYS A 209 12.67 -9.97 8.46
N PRO A 210 11.70 -10.64 9.12
CA PRO A 210 11.00 -11.78 8.51
C PRO A 210 10.22 -11.40 7.25
N LEU A 211 9.55 -10.24 7.26
CA LEU A 211 8.86 -9.76 6.06
C LEU A 211 9.85 -9.42 4.94
N GLY A 212 11.04 -8.93 5.28
CA GLY A 212 12.12 -8.68 4.34
C GLY A 212 12.63 -9.95 3.63
N LEU A 213 12.57 -11.11 4.28
CA LEU A 213 12.91 -12.39 3.65
C LEU A 213 11.99 -12.73 2.47
N LEU A 214 10.73 -12.29 2.53
CA LEU A 214 9.77 -12.48 1.43
C LEU A 214 9.74 -11.26 0.49
N GLY A 215 9.72 -10.06 1.04
CA GLY A 215 9.45 -8.83 0.30
C GLY A 215 10.67 -8.16 -0.33
N ASN A 216 11.90 -8.61 -0.01
CA ASN A 216 13.14 -8.04 -0.54
C ASN A 216 13.93 -9.02 -1.41
N ASN A 217 13.32 -10.12 -1.84
CA ASN A 217 13.93 -11.02 -2.81
C ASN A 217 12.93 -11.44 -3.90
N LEU A 218 13.46 -11.79 -5.06
CA LEU A 218 12.66 -12.09 -6.25
C LEU A 218 11.72 -13.28 -6.03
N PHE A 219 12.20 -14.38 -5.42
CA PHE A 219 11.37 -15.58 -5.20
C PHE A 219 10.22 -15.32 -4.24
N GLY A 220 10.50 -14.62 -3.13
CA GLY A 220 9.46 -14.24 -2.18
C GLY A 220 8.39 -13.36 -2.83
N LEU A 221 8.82 -12.41 -3.67
CA LEU A 221 7.89 -11.57 -4.42
C LEU A 221 7.08 -12.36 -5.45
N MET A 222 7.65 -13.34 -6.15
CA MET A 222 6.89 -14.23 -7.04
C MET A 222 5.78 -14.95 -6.29
N ILE A 223 6.05 -15.43 -5.08
CA ILE A 223 5.04 -16.06 -4.21
C ILE A 223 3.96 -15.05 -3.83
N LEU A 224 4.34 -13.84 -3.41
CA LEU A 224 3.40 -12.79 -3.00
C LEU A 224 2.53 -12.32 -4.17
N VAL A 225 3.09 -12.19 -5.37
CA VAL A 225 2.37 -11.86 -6.61
C VAL A 225 1.38 -12.97 -6.98
N ALA A 226 1.80 -14.23 -6.91
CA ALA A 226 0.93 -15.37 -7.18
C ALA A 226 -0.22 -15.45 -6.15
N LEU A 227 0.06 -15.20 -4.85
CA LEU A 227 -0.96 -15.14 -3.81
C LEU A 227 -1.96 -13.98 -4.04
N ASN A 228 -1.46 -12.79 -4.38
CA ASN A 228 -2.31 -11.64 -4.73
C ASN A 228 -3.29 -12.01 -5.84
N SER A 229 -2.80 -12.57 -6.93
CA SER A 229 -3.60 -12.98 -8.08
C SER A 229 -4.59 -14.12 -7.73
N SER A 230 -4.17 -15.06 -6.87
CA SER A 230 -5.02 -16.14 -6.39
C SER A 230 -6.18 -15.63 -5.52
N PHE A 231 -5.96 -14.62 -4.68
CA PHE A 231 -7.03 -13.99 -3.91
C PHE A 231 -8.05 -13.31 -4.83
N TRP A 232 -7.61 -12.57 -5.84
CA TRP A 232 -8.49 -12.00 -6.84
C TRP A 232 -9.32 -13.05 -7.57
N PHE A 233 -8.72 -14.18 -7.92
CA PHE A 233 -9.42 -15.27 -8.57
C PHE A 233 -10.58 -15.83 -7.74
N VAL A 234 -10.45 -15.88 -6.41
CA VAL A 234 -11.53 -16.32 -5.52
C VAL A 234 -12.48 -15.18 -5.10
N GLY A 235 -12.42 -14.03 -5.76
CA GLY A 235 -13.32 -12.90 -5.53
C GLY A 235 -12.93 -11.98 -4.38
N LEU A 236 -11.74 -12.15 -3.81
CA LEU A 236 -11.20 -11.23 -2.81
C LEU A 236 -10.24 -10.23 -3.46
N HIS A 237 -10.22 -9.02 -2.94
CA HIS A 237 -9.25 -8.02 -3.38
C HIS A 237 -7.84 -8.39 -2.89
N GLY A 238 -7.07 -9.09 -3.74
CA GLY A 238 -5.75 -9.64 -3.37
C GLY A 238 -4.78 -8.59 -2.84
N GLY A 239 -4.74 -7.41 -3.47
CA GLY A 239 -3.95 -6.28 -3.00
C GLY A 239 -4.27 -5.89 -1.56
N ASN A 240 -5.54 -5.90 -1.15
CA ASN A 240 -5.92 -5.56 0.22
C ASN A 240 -5.37 -6.55 1.26
N VAL A 241 -5.24 -7.82 0.91
CA VAL A 241 -4.69 -8.85 1.82
C VAL A 241 -3.17 -8.78 1.86
N VAL A 242 -2.52 -8.79 0.71
CA VAL A 242 -1.05 -8.79 0.61
C VAL A 242 -0.46 -7.46 1.09
N ASN A 243 -1.03 -6.32 0.68
CA ASN A 243 -0.54 -5.01 1.07
C ASN A 243 -0.75 -4.71 2.56
N ALA A 244 -1.79 -5.25 3.22
CA ALA A 244 -1.94 -5.10 4.67
C ALA A 244 -0.68 -5.58 5.43
N VAL A 245 0.01 -6.58 4.90
CA VAL A 245 1.21 -7.15 5.51
C VAL A 245 2.49 -6.55 4.93
N MET A 246 2.57 -6.40 3.62
CA MET A 246 3.83 -6.09 2.92
C MET A 246 4.06 -4.59 2.65
N LYS A 247 3.00 -3.79 2.55
CA LYS A 247 3.11 -2.37 2.21
C LYS A 247 3.97 -1.56 3.20
N PRO A 248 3.95 -1.81 4.52
CA PRO A 248 4.85 -1.15 5.46
C PRO A 248 6.34 -1.33 5.11
N LEU A 249 6.73 -2.54 4.72
CA LEU A 249 8.10 -2.82 4.28
C LEU A 249 8.46 -2.06 3.01
N TRP A 250 7.60 -2.14 1.99
CA TRP A 250 7.85 -1.50 0.69
C TRP A 250 7.82 0.02 0.75
N LEU A 251 7.00 0.61 1.63
CA LEU A 251 7.01 2.04 1.92
C LEU A 251 8.30 2.46 2.64
N SER A 252 8.78 1.63 3.59
CA SER A 252 10.08 1.87 4.25
C SER A 252 11.24 1.85 3.26
N ASN A 253 11.22 0.92 2.29
CA ASN A 253 12.21 0.85 1.22
C ASN A 253 12.16 2.10 0.32
N LEU A 254 10.95 2.57 -0.04
CA LEU A 254 10.80 3.79 -0.83
C LEU A 254 11.32 5.02 -0.08
N ASP A 255 11.02 5.12 1.20
CA ASP A 255 11.50 6.24 2.02
C ASP A 255 13.03 6.23 2.16
N ALA A 256 13.64 5.07 2.33
CA ALA A 256 15.11 4.93 2.31
C ALA A 256 15.71 5.37 0.96
N ASN A 257 15.07 5.02 -0.17
CA ASN A 257 15.49 5.49 -1.48
C ASN A 257 15.34 7.02 -1.62
N LYS A 258 14.25 7.59 -1.12
CA LYS A 258 14.03 9.03 -1.11
C LYS A 258 15.14 9.75 -0.33
N VAL A 259 15.46 9.27 0.87
CA VAL A 259 16.53 9.86 1.72
C VAL A 259 17.89 9.76 1.01
N ALA A 260 18.22 8.61 0.44
CA ALA A 260 19.45 8.42 -0.33
C ALA A 260 19.52 9.36 -1.55
N TYR A 261 18.40 9.53 -2.27
CA TYR A 261 18.31 10.48 -3.39
C TYR A 261 18.59 11.91 -2.94
N GLN A 262 17.98 12.36 -1.84
CA GLN A 262 18.20 13.69 -1.27
C GLN A 262 19.65 13.92 -0.85
N ALA A 263 20.33 12.86 -0.38
CA ALA A 263 21.74 12.88 0.00
C ALA A 263 22.72 12.77 -1.20
N GLY A 264 22.20 12.54 -2.41
CA GLY A 264 23.03 12.26 -3.59
C GLY A 264 23.72 10.89 -3.53
N GLU A 265 23.19 9.96 -2.74
CA GLU A 265 23.73 8.64 -2.53
C GLU A 265 23.08 7.59 -3.45
N LYS A 266 23.70 6.39 -3.54
CA LYS A 266 23.12 5.27 -4.29
C LYS A 266 21.86 4.76 -3.59
N LEU A 267 20.79 4.60 -4.38
CA LEU A 267 19.52 4.09 -3.88
C LEU A 267 19.67 2.62 -3.43
N PRO A 268 19.29 2.27 -2.17
CA PRO A 268 19.55 0.95 -1.61
C PRO A 268 18.57 -0.15 -2.02
N HIS A 269 17.33 0.20 -2.42
CA HIS A 269 16.25 -0.79 -2.58
C HIS A 269 15.63 -0.79 -3.97
N ILE A 270 15.55 -1.97 -4.60
CA ILE A 270 14.78 -2.19 -5.84
C ILE A 270 13.29 -2.31 -5.51
N PHE A 271 12.96 -3.13 -4.51
CA PHE A 271 11.59 -3.50 -4.18
C PHE A 271 10.95 -2.47 -3.25
N THR A 272 10.24 -1.54 -3.85
CA THR A 272 9.50 -0.46 -3.18
C THR A 272 8.00 -0.59 -3.45
N SER A 273 7.17 0.17 -2.74
CA SER A 273 5.73 0.24 -3.06
C SER A 273 5.49 0.68 -4.52
N VAL A 274 6.25 1.65 -5.00
CA VAL A 274 6.15 2.16 -6.37
C VAL A 274 6.60 1.15 -7.41
N PHE A 275 7.64 0.36 -7.12
CA PHE A 275 8.05 -0.75 -7.98
C PHE A 275 6.91 -1.75 -8.15
N MET A 276 6.23 -2.11 -7.06
CA MET A 276 5.10 -3.05 -7.11
C MET A 276 3.88 -2.44 -7.84
N ASP A 277 3.50 -1.22 -7.47
CA ASP A 277 2.27 -0.61 -7.98
C ASP A 277 2.41 -0.19 -9.46
N ASN A 278 3.58 0.35 -9.89
CA ASN A 278 3.74 0.95 -11.21
C ASN A 278 4.51 0.10 -12.24
N PHE A 279 5.19 -0.97 -11.81
CA PHE A 279 5.91 -1.84 -12.75
C PHE A 279 5.42 -3.28 -12.70
N VAL A 280 5.05 -3.83 -11.53
CA VAL A 280 4.58 -5.21 -11.43
C VAL A 280 3.09 -5.30 -11.73
N PHE A 281 2.27 -4.46 -11.11
CA PHE A 281 0.82 -4.47 -11.23
C PHE A 281 0.29 -3.36 -12.16
N ILE A 282 0.87 -3.19 -13.34
CA ILE A 282 0.42 -2.19 -14.33
C ILE A 282 -1.02 -2.50 -14.76
N GLY A 283 -1.92 -1.54 -14.58
CA GLY A 283 -3.35 -1.74 -14.84
C GLY A 283 -4.11 -2.35 -13.66
N GLY A 284 -3.46 -2.49 -12.48
CA GLY A 284 -4.02 -3.08 -11.26
C GLY A 284 -3.66 -4.54 -11.07
N GLY A 285 -4.30 -5.21 -10.11
CA GLY A 285 -4.04 -6.62 -9.80
C GLY A 285 -4.14 -7.50 -11.04
N GLY A 286 -3.16 -8.42 -11.20
CA GLY A 286 -3.05 -9.25 -12.39
C GLY A 286 -2.37 -8.56 -13.59
N ALA A 287 -1.84 -7.35 -13.45
CA ALA A 287 -1.26 -6.56 -14.54
C ALA A 287 -2.24 -6.44 -15.74
N THR A 288 -3.48 -6.02 -15.44
CA THR A 288 -4.61 -6.09 -16.37
C THR A 288 -4.57 -5.06 -17.49
N ILE A 289 -3.54 -4.22 -17.59
CA ILE A 289 -3.39 -3.27 -18.70
C ILE A 289 -3.38 -4.00 -20.07
N GLY A 290 -2.70 -5.15 -20.16
CA GLY A 290 -2.68 -5.96 -21.36
C GLY A 290 -4.05 -6.53 -21.72
N LEU A 291 -4.81 -6.96 -20.71
CA LEU A 291 -6.18 -7.47 -20.87
C LEU A 291 -7.10 -6.38 -21.44
N VAL A 292 -7.12 -5.19 -20.80
CA VAL A 292 -8.03 -4.11 -21.24
C VAL A 292 -7.65 -3.57 -22.63
N LEU A 293 -6.37 -3.49 -22.97
CA LEU A 293 -5.92 -3.09 -24.30
C LEU A 293 -6.26 -4.13 -25.37
N ALA A 294 -6.14 -5.42 -25.04
CA ALA A 294 -6.56 -6.50 -25.92
C ALA A 294 -8.09 -6.47 -26.18
N ILE A 295 -8.90 -6.24 -25.15
CA ILE A 295 -10.35 -6.04 -25.25
C ILE A 295 -10.65 -4.82 -26.13
N GLY A 296 -10.01 -3.68 -25.89
CA GLY A 296 -10.17 -2.46 -26.68
C GLY A 296 -9.79 -2.65 -28.16
N TYR A 297 -8.73 -3.40 -28.42
CA TYR A 297 -8.34 -3.75 -29.79
C TYR A 297 -9.39 -4.63 -30.49
N LEU A 298 -9.87 -5.68 -29.81
CA LEU A 298 -10.89 -6.56 -30.37
C LEU A 298 -12.22 -5.82 -30.61
N ALA A 299 -12.63 -4.95 -29.70
CA ALA A 299 -13.88 -4.19 -29.83
C ALA A 299 -13.96 -3.34 -31.10
N LYS A 300 -12.81 -2.88 -31.62
CA LYS A 300 -12.73 -2.13 -32.88
C LYS A 300 -12.99 -3.00 -34.11
N LYS A 301 -12.89 -4.35 -34.02
CA LYS A 301 -13.14 -5.24 -35.17
C LYS A 301 -14.64 -5.31 -35.43
N ARG A 302 -15.03 -5.18 -36.71
CA ARG A 302 -16.43 -5.17 -37.15
C ARG A 302 -17.22 -6.41 -36.69
N LYS A 303 -16.59 -7.58 -36.66
CA LYS A 303 -17.19 -8.88 -36.29
C LYS A 303 -17.03 -9.24 -34.80
N SER A 304 -16.75 -8.30 -33.91
CA SER A 304 -16.66 -8.58 -32.48
C SER A 304 -18.03 -8.74 -31.84
N SER A 305 -18.10 -9.58 -30.78
CA SER A 305 -19.29 -9.78 -29.97
C SER A 305 -19.82 -8.46 -29.38
N LYS A 306 -21.11 -8.41 -29.10
CA LYS A 306 -21.75 -7.27 -28.42
C LYS A 306 -21.14 -7.08 -27.04
N GLN A 307 -20.87 -8.20 -26.34
CA GLN A 307 -20.28 -8.17 -24.99
C GLN A 307 -18.91 -7.48 -25.00
N ILE A 308 -17.96 -7.85 -25.88
CA ILE A 308 -16.66 -7.19 -25.98
C ILE A 308 -16.79 -5.71 -26.34
N LYS A 309 -17.72 -5.33 -27.22
CA LYS A 309 -17.96 -3.92 -27.56
C LYS A 309 -18.52 -3.12 -26.38
N THR A 310 -19.36 -3.73 -25.55
CA THR A 310 -19.91 -3.10 -24.33
C THR A 310 -18.87 -2.98 -23.23
N LEU A 311 -18.01 -4.01 -23.07
CA LEU A 311 -16.98 -4.04 -22.03
C LEU A 311 -15.85 -3.05 -22.29
N ALA A 312 -15.46 -2.85 -23.55
CA ALA A 312 -14.28 -2.03 -23.89
C ALA A 312 -14.33 -0.60 -23.28
N PRO A 313 -15.38 0.22 -23.46
CA PRO A 313 -15.38 1.57 -22.89
C PRO A 313 -15.38 1.58 -21.36
N ILE A 314 -15.97 0.56 -20.73
CA ILE A 314 -16.10 0.45 -19.26
C ILE A 314 -14.77 0.02 -18.62
N THR A 315 -13.95 -0.77 -19.33
CA THR A 315 -12.71 -1.34 -18.79
C THR A 315 -11.45 -0.59 -19.21
N VAL A 316 -11.38 -0.10 -20.46
CA VAL A 316 -10.17 0.51 -21.01
C VAL A 316 -9.85 1.83 -20.30
N VAL A 317 -10.83 2.72 -20.15
CA VAL A 317 -10.56 4.04 -19.55
C VAL A 317 -10.10 3.91 -18.11
N PRO A 318 -10.82 3.22 -17.20
CA PRO A 318 -10.31 3.01 -15.83
C PRO A 318 -8.98 2.25 -15.80
N GLY A 319 -8.79 1.25 -16.68
CA GLY A 319 -7.56 0.46 -16.74
C GLY A 319 -6.31 1.27 -17.10
N LEU A 320 -6.43 2.35 -17.89
CA LEU A 320 -5.34 3.30 -18.14
C LEU A 320 -4.91 4.07 -16.87
N PHE A 321 -5.79 4.15 -15.87
CA PHE A 321 -5.52 4.73 -14.55
C PHE A 321 -5.27 3.67 -13.48
N ASN A 322 -4.92 2.45 -13.89
CA ASN A 322 -4.68 1.30 -13.01
C ASN A 322 -5.89 0.86 -12.15
N ILE A 323 -7.10 1.28 -12.51
CA ILE A 323 -8.35 0.90 -11.83
C ILE A 323 -8.90 -0.34 -12.54
N ASN A 324 -8.82 -1.51 -11.91
CA ASN A 324 -9.15 -2.78 -12.53
C ASN A 324 -10.49 -3.40 -12.07
N GLU A 325 -11.18 -2.82 -11.09
CA GLU A 325 -12.46 -3.34 -10.60
C GLU A 325 -13.51 -3.50 -11.73
N PRO A 326 -13.68 -2.54 -12.65
CA PRO A 326 -14.61 -2.73 -13.77
C PRO A 326 -14.22 -3.92 -14.67
N THR A 327 -12.92 -4.20 -14.79
CA THR A 327 -12.40 -5.33 -15.54
C THR A 327 -12.63 -6.65 -14.80
N MET A 328 -12.39 -6.67 -13.49
CA MET A 328 -12.54 -7.86 -12.65
C MET A 328 -13.99 -8.38 -12.62
N PHE A 329 -14.93 -7.46 -12.56
CA PHE A 329 -16.36 -7.81 -12.46
C PHE A 329 -17.07 -7.81 -13.82
N GLY A 330 -16.59 -7.04 -14.78
CA GLY A 330 -17.18 -6.97 -16.13
C GLY A 330 -16.71 -8.11 -17.02
N VAL A 331 -15.43 -8.45 -16.98
CA VAL A 331 -14.89 -9.67 -17.59
C VAL A 331 -14.94 -10.78 -16.53
N PRO A 332 -15.50 -11.96 -16.79
CA PRO A 332 -15.63 -12.99 -15.78
C PRO A 332 -14.26 -13.57 -15.39
N ILE A 333 -13.49 -12.84 -14.58
CA ILE A 333 -12.15 -13.25 -14.11
C ILE A 333 -12.31 -14.14 -12.86
N VAL A 334 -13.23 -13.77 -11.97
CA VAL A 334 -13.49 -14.50 -10.73
C VAL A 334 -13.96 -15.91 -11.05
N LEU A 335 -13.29 -16.91 -10.48
CA LEU A 335 -13.51 -18.36 -10.67
C LEU A 335 -13.37 -18.85 -12.13
N ASN A 336 -12.77 -18.05 -13.00
CA ASN A 336 -12.49 -18.43 -14.39
C ASN A 336 -11.05 -18.94 -14.52
N ILE A 337 -10.90 -20.26 -14.57
CA ILE A 337 -9.59 -20.91 -14.65
C ILE A 337 -8.82 -20.51 -15.90
N LEU A 338 -9.52 -20.23 -17.01
CA LEU A 338 -8.89 -19.79 -18.25
C LEU A 338 -8.14 -18.47 -18.07
N LEU A 339 -8.69 -17.55 -17.27
CA LEU A 339 -8.09 -16.24 -16.97
C LEU A 339 -7.13 -16.27 -15.79
N LEU A 340 -7.20 -17.25 -14.90
CA LEU A 340 -6.28 -17.38 -13.77
C LEU A 340 -4.83 -17.43 -14.24
N PHE A 341 -4.57 -18.20 -15.31
CA PHE A 341 -3.21 -18.38 -15.81
C PHE A 341 -2.55 -17.07 -16.25
N PRO A 342 -3.12 -16.29 -17.20
CA PRO A 342 -2.54 -15.00 -17.56
C PRO A 342 -2.55 -13.99 -16.41
N PHE A 343 -3.52 -14.05 -15.49
CA PHE A 343 -3.64 -13.18 -14.35
C PHE A 343 -2.52 -13.37 -13.29
N ILE A 344 -1.91 -14.55 -13.26
CA ILE A 344 -0.71 -14.84 -12.46
C ILE A 344 0.55 -14.58 -13.27
N LEU A 345 0.57 -15.00 -14.53
CA LEU A 345 1.77 -14.99 -15.36
C LEU A 345 2.21 -13.57 -15.74
N ALA A 346 1.26 -12.66 -16.06
CA ALA A 346 1.59 -11.31 -16.49
C ALA A 346 2.34 -10.52 -15.38
N PRO A 347 1.85 -10.38 -14.15
CA PRO A 347 2.60 -9.66 -13.13
C PRO A 347 3.91 -10.37 -12.70
N ILE A 348 4.02 -11.70 -12.83
CA ILE A 348 5.28 -12.42 -12.61
C ILE A 348 6.29 -12.08 -13.72
N ALA A 349 5.86 -12.04 -14.98
CA ALA A 349 6.71 -11.61 -16.08
C ALA A 349 7.19 -10.17 -15.90
N ASN A 350 6.29 -9.27 -15.52
CA ASN A 350 6.60 -7.88 -15.21
C ASN A 350 7.62 -7.78 -14.07
N LEU A 351 7.41 -8.54 -12.98
CA LEU A 351 8.33 -8.59 -11.84
C LEU A 351 9.75 -8.96 -12.29
N ILE A 352 9.90 -10.03 -13.08
CA ILE A 352 11.21 -10.52 -13.55
C ILE A 352 11.88 -9.50 -14.46
N VAL A 353 11.16 -8.95 -15.45
CA VAL A 353 11.70 -8.00 -16.42
C VAL A 353 12.05 -6.67 -15.75
N ALA A 354 11.18 -6.14 -14.90
CA ALA A 354 11.45 -4.89 -14.19
C ALA A 354 12.62 -5.05 -13.20
N TRP A 355 12.64 -6.14 -12.43
CA TRP A 355 13.75 -6.44 -11.53
C TRP A 355 15.07 -6.55 -12.29
N SER A 356 15.13 -7.32 -13.37
CA SER A 356 16.35 -7.51 -14.17
C SER A 356 16.85 -6.19 -14.74
N SER A 357 15.94 -5.33 -15.23
CA SER A 357 16.27 -4.03 -15.79
C SER A 357 16.82 -3.05 -14.74
N MET A 358 16.28 -3.07 -13.53
CA MET A 358 16.73 -2.20 -12.44
C MET A 358 17.99 -2.77 -11.75
N ALA A 359 18.08 -4.08 -11.54
CA ALA A 359 19.23 -4.74 -10.94
C ALA A 359 20.50 -4.62 -11.80
N SER A 360 20.36 -4.65 -13.13
CA SER A 360 21.47 -4.42 -14.06
C SER A 360 21.89 -2.94 -14.20
N GLY A 361 21.12 -2.00 -13.60
CA GLY A 361 21.37 -0.57 -13.76
C GLY A 361 20.93 0.00 -15.12
N LEU A 362 20.26 -0.79 -15.97
CA LEU A 362 19.69 -0.31 -17.24
C LEU A 362 18.65 0.79 -16.99
N VAL A 363 17.80 0.58 -15.99
CA VAL A 363 16.76 1.52 -15.54
C VAL A 363 17.06 1.93 -14.10
N PRO A 364 17.01 3.24 -13.77
CA PRO A 364 17.17 3.71 -12.39
C PRO A 364 16.11 3.18 -11.45
N LEU A 365 16.44 3.11 -10.15
CA LEU A 365 15.51 2.70 -9.12
C LEU A 365 14.45 3.79 -8.82
N THR A 366 13.35 3.39 -8.22
CA THR A 366 12.27 4.28 -7.84
C THR A 366 12.59 5.03 -6.54
N TYR A 367 12.33 6.32 -6.49
CA TYR A 367 12.49 7.15 -5.30
C TYR A 367 11.33 8.12 -5.06
N THR A 368 10.47 8.32 -6.08
CA THR A 368 9.28 9.17 -6.02
C THR A 368 8.03 8.33 -6.17
N ASP A 369 6.94 8.69 -5.49
CA ASP A 369 5.64 8.04 -5.66
C ASP A 369 4.72 8.94 -6.49
N PRO A 370 4.52 8.66 -7.80
CA PRO A 370 3.62 9.43 -8.64
C PRO A 370 2.13 9.18 -8.34
N GLY A 371 1.86 8.27 -7.41
CA GLY A 371 0.53 7.73 -7.15
C GLY A 371 0.20 6.55 -8.06
N TRP A 372 -0.45 5.56 -7.47
CA TRP A 372 -0.79 4.30 -8.18
C TRP A 372 -1.75 4.50 -9.36
N THR A 373 -2.59 5.56 -9.34
CA THR A 373 -3.52 5.90 -10.41
C THR A 373 -2.89 6.68 -11.58
N THR A 374 -1.61 7.05 -11.47
CA THR A 374 -0.93 7.74 -12.57
C THR A 374 -0.79 6.79 -13.77
N PRO A 375 -1.20 7.21 -14.98
CA PRO A 375 -1.10 6.37 -16.16
C PRO A 375 0.31 5.83 -16.39
N PRO A 376 0.45 4.57 -16.82
CA PRO A 376 1.74 4.02 -17.24
C PRO A 376 2.46 4.91 -18.26
N ILE A 377 3.77 4.77 -18.38
CA ILE A 377 4.69 5.61 -19.16
C ILE A 377 4.96 6.94 -18.45
N ILE A 378 3.94 7.68 -18.01
CA ILE A 378 4.11 8.89 -17.19
C ILE A 378 4.60 8.51 -15.80
N SER A 379 3.97 7.51 -15.19
CA SER A 379 4.35 7.06 -13.85
C SER A 379 5.80 6.55 -13.78
N GLY A 380 6.30 5.86 -14.81
CA GLY A 380 7.69 5.41 -14.88
C GLY A 380 8.69 6.57 -14.88
N LEU A 381 8.42 7.59 -15.71
CA LEU A 381 9.24 8.80 -15.74
C LEU A 381 9.27 9.48 -14.37
N LEU A 382 8.13 9.71 -13.77
CA LEU A 382 8.01 10.42 -12.49
C LEU A 382 8.60 9.60 -11.33
N ALA A 383 8.46 8.27 -11.35
CA ALA A 383 8.96 7.39 -10.29
C ALA A 383 10.49 7.32 -10.20
N THR A 384 11.18 7.53 -11.31
CA THR A 384 12.64 7.31 -11.43
C THR A 384 13.40 8.52 -11.96
N GLY A 385 12.71 9.56 -12.37
CA GLY A 385 13.33 10.73 -13.05
C GLY A 385 13.94 10.39 -14.42
N SER A 386 13.56 9.26 -15.07
CA SER A 386 14.21 8.78 -16.28
C SER A 386 13.23 8.23 -17.32
N PHE A 387 13.38 8.66 -18.57
CA PHE A 387 12.64 8.08 -19.71
C PHE A 387 12.90 6.60 -19.94
N LYS A 388 14.01 6.04 -19.45
CA LYS A 388 14.27 4.60 -19.51
C LYS A 388 13.20 3.79 -18.81
N ALA A 389 12.66 4.32 -17.70
CA ALA A 389 11.55 3.68 -16.99
C ALA A 389 10.22 3.74 -17.74
N SER A 390 9.96 4.80 -18.51
CA SER A 390 8.81 4.88 -19.42
C SER A 390 8.91 3.85 -20.55
N ILE A 391 10.11 3.67 -21.11
CA ILE A 391 10.37 2.64 -22.11
C ILE A 391 10.17 1.24 -21.51
N LEU A 392 10.67 1.01 -20.29
CA LEU A 392 10.44 -0.24 -19.58
C LEU A 392 8.93 -0.52 -19.42
N GLN A 393 8.15 0.46 -18.97
CA GLN A 393 6.69 0.29 -18.84
C GLN A 393 6.02 -0.02 -20.19
N ALA A 394 6.46 0.62 -21.28
CA ALA A 394 5.96 0.30 -22.62
C ALA A 394 6.26 -1.16 -23.00
N VAL A 395 7.47 -1.66 -22.70
CA VAL A 395 7.84 -3.07 -22.92
C VAL A 395 6.97 -4.00 -22.06
N LEU A 396 6.76 -3.68 -20.77
CA LEU A 396 5.90 -4.48 -19.89
C LEU A 396 4.46 -4.54 -20.42
N ILE A 397 3.90 -3.43 -20.88
CA ILE A 397 2.57 -3.38 -21.49
C ILE A 397 2.48 -4.31 -22.72
N VAL A 398 3.51 -4.31 -23.57
CA VAL A 398 3.55 -5.22 -24.73
C VAL A 398 3.60 -6.68 -24.28
N ILE A 399 4.39 -7.01 -23.28
CA ILE A 399 4.46 -8.36 -22.69
C ILE A 399 3.08 -8.76 -22.15
N ASP A 400 2.41 -7.88 -21.40
CA ASP A 400 1.08 -8.13 -20.88
C ASP A 400 0.06 -8.38 -21.98
N ILE A 401 0.07 -7.58 -23.06
CA ILE A 401 -0.79 -7.80 -24.22
C ILE A 401 -0.55 -9.17 -24.84
N LEU A 402 0.72 -9.55 -25.05
CA LEU A 402 1.08 -10.85 -25.65
C LEU A 402 0.63 -12.01 -24.76
N ILE A 403 0.71 -11.89 -23.45
CA ILE A 403 0.25 -12.91 -22.50
C ILE A 403 -1.28 -13.01 -22.52
N TYR A 404 -2.00 -11.88 -22.51
CA TYR A 404 -3.45 -11.87 -22.40
C TYR A 404 -4.19 -12.16 -23.73
N ILE A 405 -3.63 -11.79 -24.88
CA ILE A 405 -4.36 -11.81 -26.16
C ILE A 405 -4.91 -13.20 -26.56
N PRO A 406 -4.20 -14.34 -26.35
CA PRO A 406 -4.76 -15.66 -26.66
C PRO A 406 -6.03 -15.98 -25.85
N PHE A 407 -6.03 -15.59 -24.58
CA PHE A 407 -7.15 -15.83 -23.66
C PHE A 407 -8.34 -14.93 -23.97
N VAL A 408 -8.11 -13.67 -24.32
CA VAL A 408 -9.17 -12.74 -24.75
C VAL A 408 -9.82 -13.22 -26.05
N ILE A 409 -9.05 -13.76 -26.99
CA ILE A 409 -9.57 -14.37 -28.21
C ILE A 409 -10.44 -15.60 -27.90
N ALA A 410 -10.03 -16.41 -26.92
CA ALA A 410 -10.82 -17.57 -26.48
C ALA A 410 -12.16 -17.16 -25.85
N ILE A 411 -12.15 -16.12 -25.00
CA ILE A 411 -13.36 -15.54 -24.43
C ILE A 411 -14.27 -14.94 -25.50
N GLU A 412 -13.72 -14.22 -26.46
CA GLU A 412 -14.46 -13.63 -27.57
C GLU A 412 -15.19 -14.73 -28.40
N LYS A 413 -14.51 -15.86 -28.64
CA LYS A 413 -15.15 -17.02 -29.33
C LYS A 413 -16.32 -17.57 -28.52
N ARG A 414 -16.20 -17.64 -27.21
CA ARG A 414 -17.28 -18.09 -26.31
C ARG A 414 -18.47 -17.13 -26.35
N PHE A 415 -18.22 -15.83 -26.20
CA PHE A 415 -19.27 -14.83 -26.26
C PHE A 415 -20.05 -14.86 -27.59
N LYS A 416 -19.33 -15.06 -28.73
CA LYS A 416 -20.00 -15.22 -30.02
C LYS A 416 -20.84 -16.49 -30.12
N ALA A 417 -20.40 -17.57 -29.51
CA ALA A 417 -21.16 -18.81 -29.49
C ALA A 417 -22.47 -18.64 -28.67
N GLU A 418 -22.38 -17.90 -27.55
CA GLU A 418 -23.55 -17.57 -26.70
C GLU A 418 -24.52 -16.59 -27.41
N GLU A 419 -24.02 -15.64 -28.23
CA GLU A 419 -24.87 -14.72 -29.02
C GLU A 419 -25.60 -15.39 -30.18
N ASN A 420 -25.12 -16.56 -30.65
CA ASN A 420 -25.70 -17.30 -31.78
C ASN A 420 -26.69 -18.40 -31.33
N GLN A 421 -26.85 -18.62 -30.03
CA GLN A 421 -27.87 -19.47 -29.42
C GLN A 421 -29.14 -18.70 -29.11
#